data_578477269a0b25693adbbc9368844e83
#
_entry.id   578477269a0b25693adbbc9368844e83
#
_cell.length_a   1.000
_cell.length_b   1.000
_cell.length_c   1.000
_cell.angle_alpha   90.00
_cell.angle_beta   90.00
_cell.angle_gamma   90.00
#
_symmetry.space_group_name_H-M   'P 1'
#
loop_
_entity.id
_entity.type
_entity.pdbx_description
1 polymer ?
#
loop_
_entity_poly.entity_id
_entity_poly.type
_entity_poly.pdbx_seq_one_letter_code
_entity_poly.pdbx_strand_id
1 'polypeptide(L)'
;DNTTTIGAARFCYAGLLRRGVRVFEYQPGKLHTKLMVVEDRAHIGSANFDIRSLYLNMEIMLAVKDAGFADRMRAYFDGELAQCREWTLADVTGWRTLLLRMRWALCYFVVAVLDYNITSRLNFDVDGV
;
A
#
# COMPACT_ATOMS: atom_id res chain seq x y z
N ASP A 1 1.19 7.54 13.80
CA ASP A 1 1.80 6.61 12.84
C ASP A 1 1.74 5.20 13.40
N ASN A 2 1.00 4.35 12.72
CA ASN A 2 0.89 2.97 13.17
C ASN A 2 2.11 2.19 12.66
N THR A 3 3.14 2.05 13.50
CA THR A 3 4.37 1.31 13.18
C THR A 3 4.10 -0.14 12.76
N THR A 4 2.98 -0.70 13.18
CA THR A 4 2.53 -2.04 12.82
C THR A 4 2.13 -2.11 11.34
N THR A 5 1.35 -1.12 10.87
CA THR A 5 0.95 -1.05 9.45
C THR A 5 2.16 -0.82 8.53
N ILE A 6 3.10 0.05 8.94
CA ILE A 6 4.36 0.25 8.21
C ILE A 6 5.16 -1.06 8.15
N GLY A 7 5.28 -1.78 9.27
CA GLY A 7 5.96 -3.07 9.31
C GLY A 7 5.31 -4.11 8.40
N ALA A 8 3.97 -4.17 8.39
CA ALA A 8 3.22 -5.06 7.50
C ALA A 8 3.45 -4.74 6.01
N ALA A 9 3.45 -3.45 5.63
CA ALA A 9 3.76 -3.04 4.26
C ALA A 9 5.19 -3.44 3.86
N ARG A 10 6.18 -3.17 4.72
CA ARG A 10 7.60 -3.52 4.46
C ARG A 10 7.84 -5.02 4.34
N PHE A 11 7.04 -5.86 4.98
CA PHE A 11 7.09 -7.30 4.79
C PHE A 11 6.83 -7.69 3.33
N CYS A 12 5.93 -7.00 2.65
CA CYS A 12 5.57 -7.27 1.25
C CYS A 12 6.65 -6.81 0.24
N TYR A 13 7.55 -5.88 0.62
CA TYR A 13 8.50 -5.26 -0.32
C TYR A 13 9.40 -6.27 -1.01
N ALA A 14 9.90 -7.27 -0.29
CA ALA A 14 10.77 -8.29 -0.89
C ALA A 14 10.05 -9.05 -2.04
N GLY A 15 8.76 -9.31 -1.91
CA GLY A 15 7.95 -9.95 -2.93
C GLY A 15 7.73 -9.07 -4.16
N LEU A 16 7.46 -7.79 -3.94
CA LEU A 16 7.27 -6.79 -5.01
C LEU A 16 8.57 -6.55 -5.79
N LEU A 17 9.66 -6.27 -5.08
CA LEU A 17 10.98 -6.01 -5.67
C LEU A 17 11.50 -7.17 -6.51
N ARG A 18 11.29 -8.44 -6.07
CA ARG A 18 11.66 -9.63 -6.87
C ARG A 18 10.87 -9.75 -8.17
N ARG A 19 9.71 -9.13 -8.25
CA ARG A 19 8.85 -9.09 -9.46
C ARG A 19 9.11 -7.85 -10.33
N GLY A 20 10.13 -7.06 -10.00
CA GLY A 20 10.51 -5.86 -10.76
C GLY A 20 9.67 -4.62 -10.43
N VAL A 21 8.84 -4.66 -9.40
CA VAL A 21 8.11 -3.47 -8.91
C VAL A 21 9.09 -2.58 -8.15
N ARG A 22 9.18 -1.31 -8.50
CA ARG A 22 9.93 -0.31 -7.73
C ARG A 22 9.09 0.15 -6.53
N VAL A 23 9.72 0.25 -5.39
CA VAL A 23 9.06 0.64 -4.13
C VAL A 23 9.70 1.89 -3.57
N PHE A 24 8.88 2.89 -3.27
CA PHE A 24 9.30 4.19 -2.76
C PHE A 24 8.55 4.52 -1.47
N GLU A 25 9.25 5.03 -0.47
CA GLU A 25 8.65 5.57 0.74
C GLU A 25 8.85 7.08 0.82
N TYR A 26 7.75 7.80 0.89
CA TYR A 26 7.73 9.24 1.07
C TYR A 26 8.32 9.65 2.42
N GLN A 27 9.29 10.58 2.44
CA GLN A 27 10.05 10.93 3.63
C GLN A 27 9.51 12.12 4.44
N PRO A 28 8.91 13.16 3.82
CA PRO A 28 8.55 14.36 4.56
C PRO A 28 7.41 14.18 5.58
N GLY A 29 6.61 13.11 5.47
CA GLY A 29 5.49 12.89 6.37
C GLY A 29 4.52 11.82 5.87
N LYS A 30 3.22 11.97 6.19
CA LYS A 30 2.18 11.07 5.68
C LYS A 30 1.71 11.52 4.30
N LEU A 31 1.97 10.71 3.29
CA LEU A 31 1.31 10.83 2.00
C LEU A 31 -0.04 10.11 2.07
N HIS A 32 -1.15 10.85 1.97
CA HIS A 32 -2.49 10.25 2.04
C HIS A 32 -3.18 10.18 0.67
N THR A 33 -2.47 10.50 -0.40
CA THR A 33 -2.96 10.41 -1.78
C THR A 33 -3.18 8.96 -2.18
N LYS A 34 -4.37 8.65 -2.71
CA LYS A 34 -4.71 7.39 -3.34
C LYS A 34 -4.88 7.66 -4.82
N LEU A 35 -3.80 7.47 -5.54
CA LEU A 35 -3.70 7.73 -6.98
C LEU A 35 -3.11 6.50 -7.67
N MET A 36 -3.78 6.05 -8.71
CA MET A 36 -3.24 5.06 -9.64
C MET A 36 -3.40 5.61 -11.06
N VAL A 37 -2.33 5.59 -11.85
CA VAL A 37 -2.36 6.02 -13.24
C VAL A 37 -1.98 4.85 -14.14
N VAL A 38 -2.88 4.52 -15.04
CA VAL A 38 -2.69 3.42 -16.00
C VAL A 38 -3.03 3.94 -17.39
N GLU A 39 -2.06 3.97 -18.27
CA GLU A 39 -2.22 4.51 -19.64
C GLU A 39 -2.84 5.92 -19.65
N ASP A 40 -3.99 6.09 -20.29
CA ASP A 40 -4.72 7.36 -20.38
C ASP A 40 -5.73 7.60 -19.23
N ARG A 41 -5.65 6.79 -18.15
CA ARG A 41 -6.60 6.84 -17.05
C ARG A 41 -5.93 7.13 -15.72
N ALA A 42 -6.56 8.00 -14.94
CA ALA A 42 -6.21 8.22 -13.54
C ALA A 42 -7.36 7.76 -12.63
N HIS A 43 -7.03 7.01 -11.60
CA HIS A 43 -7.94 6.57 -10.54
C HIS A 43 -7.58 7.29 -9.25
N ILE A 44 -8.54 8.02 -8.69
CA ILE A 44 -8.35 8.83 -7.48
C ILE A 44 -9.52 8.57 -6.54
N GLY A 45 -9.24 8.40 -5.25
CA GLY A 45 -10.32 8.18 -4.31
C GLY A 45 -9.87 7.94 -2.87
N SER A 46 -10.70 7.23 -2.13
CA SER A 46 -10.46 6.91 -0.72
C SER A 46 -9.76 5.57 -0.50
N ALA A 47 -9.84 4.64 -1.47
CA ALA A 47 -9.30 3.29 -1.33
C ALA A 47 -7.76 3.26 -1.24
N ASN A 48 -7.24 2.69 -0.16
CA ASN A 48 -5.85 2.28 -0.10
C ASN A 48 -5.65 0.98 -0.88
N PHE A 49 -4.41 0.70 -1.29
CA PHE A 49 -4.08 -0.58 -1.90
C PHE A 49 -3.75 -1.62 -0.81
N ASP A 50 -4.75 -1.91 0.01
CA ASP A 50 -4.68 -2.91 1.09
C ASP A 50 -5.93 -3.79 1.14
N ILE A 51 -5.84 -4.90 1.87
CA ILE A 51 -6.92 -5.90 1.96
C ILE A 51 -8.21 -5.29 2.54
N ARG A 52 -8.13 -4.37 3.49
CA ARG A 52 -9.31 -3.77 4.10
C ARG A 52 -10.05 -2.89 3.11
N SER A 53 -9.35 -1.99 2.43
CA SER A 53 -9.96 -1.12 1.42
C SER A 53 -10.48 -1.89 0.22
N LEU A 54 -9.81 -3.00 -0.16
CA LEU A 54 -10.22 -3.78 -1.33
C LEU A 54 -11.40 -4.74 -1.07
N TYR A 55 -11.61 -5.19 0.18
CA TYR A 55 -12.56 -6.26 0.47
C TYR A 55 -13.52 -6.00 1.63
N LEU A 56 -13.26 -5.04 2.50
CA LEU A 56 -14.04 -4.82 3.72
C LEU A 56 -14.66 -3.44 3.81
N ASN A 57 -13.95 -2.39 3.38
CA ASN A 57 -14.41 -1.03 3.53
C ASN A 57 -15.28 -0.62 2.34
N MET A 58 -16.24 0.25 2.59
CA MET A 58 -16.92 0.98 1.52
C MET A 58 -16.04 2.14 1.08
N GLU A 59 -15.54 2.07 -0.15
CA GLU A 59 -14.60 3.04 -0.72
C GLU A 59 -15.16 3.64 -2.01
N ILE A 60 -14.78 4.88 -2.28
CA ILE A 60 -15.17 5.56 -3.54
C ILE A 60 -13.90 5.80 -4.35
N MET A 61 -13.90 5.36 -5.61
CA MET A 61 -12.86 5.61 -6.59
C MET A 61 -13.44 6.24 -7.84
N LEU A 62 -12.89 7.36 -8.27
CA LEU A 62 -13.19 8.00 -9.54
C LEU A 62 -12.16 7.55 -10.58
N ALA A 63 -12.65 7.07 -11.72
CA ALA A 63 -11.84 6.74 -12.88
C ALA A 63 -12.01 7.84 -13.94
N VAL A 64 -10.99 8.63 -14.18
CA VAL A 64 -10.97 9.69 -15.18
C VAL A 64 -10.21 9.21 -16.40
N LYS A 65 -10.89 9.08 -17.54
CA LYS A 65 -10.29 8.72 -18.82
C LYS A 65 -10.00 10.00 -19.60
N ASP A 66 -8.82 10.54 -19.43
CA ASP A 66 -8.31 11.73 -20.12
C ASP A 66 -6.79 11.71 -20.10
N ALA A 67 -6.16 11.70 -21.26
CA ALA A 67 -4.71 11.60 -21.38
C ALA A 67 -4.00 12.82 -20.75
N GLY A 68 -4.51 14.03 -20.97
CA GLY A 68 -3.92 15.24 -20.39
C GLY A 68 -4.03 15.26 -18.86
N PHE A 69 -5.12 14.76 -18.30
CA PHE A 69 -5.27 14.61 -16.88
C PHE A 69 -4.32 13.53 -16.32
N ALA A 70 -4.23 12.37 -16.99
CA ALA A 70 -3.32 11.30 -16.63
C ALA A 70 -1.86 11.77 -16.63
N ASP A 71 -1.45 12.57 -17.61
CA ASP A 71 -0.10 13.14 -17.69
C ASP A 71 0.18 14.14 -16.56
N ARG A 72 -0.78 14.98 -16.19
CA ARG A 72 -0.65 15.84 -15.00
C ARG A 72 -0.50 15.02 -13.71
N MET A 73 -1.21 13.91 -13.58
CA MET A 73 -1.10 13.04 -12.41
C MET A 73 0.24 12.29 -12.36
N ARG A 74 0.82 11.92 -13.53
CA ARG A 74 2.18 11.39 -13.60
C ARG A 74 3.21 12.44 -13.18
N ALA A 75 3.09 13.66 -13.69
CA ALA A 75 3.98 14.74 -13.31
C ALA A 75 3.91 15.05 -11.80
N TYR A 76 2.72 15.02 -11.22
CA TYR A 76 2.55 15.11 -9.77
C TYR A 76 3.30 13.98 -9.05
N PHE A 77 3.09 12.73 -9.47
CA PHE A 77 3.75 11.56 -8.90
C PHE A 77 5.28 11.65 -9.01
N ASP A 78 5.80 12.06 -10.17
CA ASP A 78 7.24 12.22 -10.39
C ASP A 78 7.84 13.31 -9.47
N GLY A 79 7.09 14.37 -9.20
CA GLY A 79 7.46 15.40 -8.23
C GLY A 79 7.57 14.85 -6.80
N GLU A 80 6.65 13.96 -6.40
CA GLU A 80 6.68 13.32 -5.09
C GLU A 80 7.84 12.31 -4.97
N LEU A 81 8.21 11.62 -6.06
CA LEU A 81 9.34 10.68 -6.09
C LEU A 81 10.66 11.32 -5.67
N ALA A 82 10.87 12.60 -5.97
CA ALA A 82 12.07 13.33 -5.58
C ALA A 82 12.25 13.43 -4.06
N GLN A 83 11.16 13.25 -3.29
CA GLN A 83 11.14 13.30 -1.83
C GLN A 83 11.06 11.90 -1.21
N CYS A 84 11.15 10.86 -2.02
CA CYS A 84 11.03 9.48 -1.58
C CYS A 84 12.39 8.81 -1.42
N ARG A 85 12.44 7.85 -0.49
CA ARG A 85 13.51 6.85 -0.45
C ARG A 85 13.10 5.66 -1.30
N GLU A 86 13.90 5.33 -2.30
CA GLU A 86 13.74 4.06 -3.02
C GLU A 86 14.28 2.89 -2.20
N TRP A 87 13.51 1.82 -2.13
CA TRP A 87 13.90 0.57 -1.48
C TRP A 87 14.47 -0.39 -2.51
N THR A 88 15.53 -1.07 -2.14
CA THR A 88 16.18 -2.09 -2.97
C THR A 88 16.00 -3.49 -2.35
N LEU A 89 16.24 -4.53 -3.15
CA LEU A 89 16.21 -5.89 -2.63
C LEU A 89 17.24 -6.12 -1.52
N ALA A 90 18.40 -5.46 -1.60
CA ALA A 90 19.44 -5.53 -0.56
C ALA A 90 18.96 -4.97 0.79
N ASP A 91 18.12 -3.92 0.78
CA ASP A 91 17.58 -3.33 2.00
C ASP A 91 16.65 -4.29 2.77
N VAL A 92 16.02 -5.23 2.06
CA VAL A 92 14.98 -6.10 2.64
C VAL A 92 15.38 -7.58 2.76
N THR A 93 16.53 -8.01 2.20
CA THR A 93 16.95 -9.42 2.21
C THR A 93 18.29 -9.69 2.89
N GLY A 94 19.01 -8.67 3.30
CA GLY A 94 20.31 -8.80 3.96
C GLY A 94 20.24 -9.55 5.30
N TRP A 95 21.33 -10.22 5.70
CA TRP A 95 21.43 -10.91 6.98
C TRP A 95 21.24 -9.97 8.18
N ARG A 96 21.67 -8.71 8.04
CA ARG A 96 21.48 -7.66 9.05
C ARG A 96 20.02 -7.27 9.26
N THR A 97 19.17 -7.57 8.29
CA THR A 97 17.72 -7.26 8.35
C THR A 97 16.89 -8.43 8.86
N LEU A 98 17.50 -9.56 9.25
CA LEU A 98 16.77 -10.76 9.66
C LEU A 98 15.79 -10.49 10.83
N LEU A 99 16.25 -9.83 11.88
CA LEU A 99 15.41 -9.48 13.03
C LEU A 99 14.27 -8.50 12.64
N LEU A 100 14.59 -7.53 11.78
CA LEU A 100 13.58 -6.60 11.25
C LEU A 100 12.52 -7.33 10.42
N ARG A 101 12.93 -8.29 9.60
CA ARG A 101 12.02 -9.13 8.81
C ARG A 101 11.11 -9.97 9.68
N MET A 102 11.62 -10.54 10.76
CA MET A 102 10.78 -11.27 11.73
C MET A 102 9.75 -10.32 12.37
N ARG A 103 10.15 -9.12 12.75
CA ARG A 103 9.24 -8.08 13.25
C ARG A 103 8.20 -7.70 12.20
N TRP A 104 8.60 -7.48 10.95
CA TRP A 104 7.67 -7.16 9.85
C TRP A 104 6.71 -8.31 9.55
N ALA A 105 7.18 -9.56 9.62
CA ALA A 105 6.32 -10.74 9.47
C ALA A 105 5.26 -10.80 10.57
N LEU A 106 5.64 -10.51 11.81
CA LEU A 106 4.68 -10.43 12.94
C LEU A 106 3.67 -9.29 12.72
N CYS A 107 4.12 -8.11 12.30
CA CYS A 107 3.24 -6.99 11.97
C CYS A 107 2.24 -7.37 10.85
N TYR A 108 2.73 -8.04 9.80
CA TYR A 108 1.89 -8.51 8.71
C TYR A 108 0.84 -9.51 9.19
N PHE A 109 1.25 -10.48 10.02
CA PHE A 109 0.33 -11.46 10.59
C PHE A 109 -0.79 -10.79 11.41
N VAL A 110 -0.43 -9.82 12.24
CA VAL A 110 -1.41 -9.08 13.05
C VAL A 110 -2.38 -8.30 12.16
N VAL A 111 -1.90 -7.56 11.17
CA VAL A 111 -2.73 -6.69 10.33
C VAL A 111 -3.51 -7.47 9.28
N ALA A 112 -2.85 -8.37 8.56
CA ALA A 112 -3.44 -9.05 7.41
C ALA A 112 -4.22 -10.33 7.78
N VAL A 113 -3.90 -10.97 8.90
CA VAL A 113 -4.52 -12.24 9.30
C VAL A 113 -5.48 -12.05 10.47
N LEU A 114 -5.01 -11.47 11.58
CA LEU A 114 -5.87 -11.36 12.76
C LEU A 114 -6.93 -10.28 12.58
N ASP A 115 -6.55 -9.07 12.18
CA ASP A 115 -7.48 -7.95 12.02
C ASP A 115 -8.50 -8.23 10.90
N TYR A 116 -8.05 -8.78 9.77
CA TYR A 116 -8.94 -9.20 8.68
C TYR A 116 -9.97 -10.24 9.13
N ASN A 117 -9.53 -11.32 9.77
CA ASN A 117 -10.44 -12.40 10.19
C ASN A 117 -11.43 -11.96 11.28
N ILE A 118 -11.02 -11.07 12.19
CA ILE A 118 -11.90 -10.54 13.22
C ILE A 118 -12.92 -9.58 12.58
N THR A 119 -12.46 -8.65 11.76
CA THR A 119 -13.33 -7.64 11.16
C THR A 119 -14.29 -8.23 10.13
N SER A 120 -13.84 -9.21 9.32
CA SER A 120 -14.73 -9.89 8.36
C SER A 120 -15.86 -10.62 9.05
N ARG A 121 -15.58 -11.34 10.15
CA ARG A 121 -16.62 -12.02 10.93
C ARG A 121 -17.62 -11.03 11.54
N LEU A 122 -17.14 -9.89 12.07
CA LEU A 122 -18.01 -8.88 12.67
C LEU A 122 -18.89 -8.16 11.64
N ASN A 123 -18.41 -7.97 10.40
CA ASN A 123 -19.15 -7.27 9.36
C ASN A 123 -20.09 -8.16 8.54
N PHE A 124 -19.81 -9.47 8.46
CA PHE A 124 -20.62 -10.41 7.65
C PHE A 124 -21.48 -11.37 8.49
N ASP A 125 -21.36 -11.34 9.81
CA ASP A 125 -22.25 -12.12 10.72
C ASP A 125 -23.57 -11.38 11.05
N VAL A 126 -23.89 -10.29 10.33
CA VAL A 126 -25.15 -9.54 10.53
C VAL A 126 -26.31 -10.14 9.72
N ASP A 127 -26.07 -11.11 8.86
CA ASP A 127 -27.11 -11.79 8.09
C ASP A 127 -27.53 -13.13 8.75
N GLY A 128 -27.76 -13.09 10.05
CA GLY A 128 -28.49 -14.10 10.78
C GLY A 128 -30.00 -13.87 10.67
N VAL A 129 -30.57 -13.86 9.45
CA VAL A 129 -32.02 -14.02 9.20
C VAL A 129 -32.21 -15.02 8.09
#